data_db7b8758d838f203897b774daba88e2e
#
_entry.id   db7b8758d838f203897b774daba88e2e
#
_cell.length_a   1.000
_cell.length_b   1.000
_cell.length_c   1.000
_cell.angle_alpha   90.00
_cell.angle_beta   90.00
_cell.angle_gamma   90.00
#
_symmetry.space_group_name_H-M   'P 1'
#
loop_
_entity.id
_entity.type
_entity.pdbx_description
1 polymer ?
#
loop_
_entity_poly.entity_id
_entity_poly.type
_entity_poly.pdbx_seq_one_letter_code
_entity_poly.pdbx_strand_id
1 'polypeptide(L)'
;MLLDSNILIYAVNQPTTEIESLATSADSAVASVTQIEVYGFTGLKPEEEAALDILFHRLTVHPLDEAVIESAIALRQKKKMGLADAIIAATALVNNVSLVTRNEEDFKRVPGLRVVNPFSPVT
;
A
#
# COMPACT_ATOMS: atom_id res chain seq x y z
N MET A 1 -5.67 -1.95 -8.03
CA MET A 1 -4.35 -2.16 -7.39
C MET A 1 -4.31 -1.48 -6.03
N LEU A 2 -3.61 -2.10 -5.12
CA LEU A 2 -3.44 -1.57 -3.76
C LEU A 2 -2.07 -0.92 -3.66
N LEU A 3 -2.01 0.34 -3.23
CA LEU A 3 -0.76 1.08 -3.09
C LEU A 3 -0.24 0.98 -1.67
N ASP A 4 1.02 0.55 -1.52
CA ASP A 4 1.69 0.53 -0.23
C ASP A 4 2.03 1.97 0.20
N SER A 5 2.26 2.17 1.49
CA SER A 5 2.55 3.48 2.07
C SER A 5 3.74 4.17 1.41
N ASN A 6 4.80 3.42 1.07
CA ASN A 6 5.98 4.02 0.44
C ASN A 6 5.66 4.66 -0.93
N ILE A 7 4.69 4.12 -1.66
CA ILE A 7 4.27 4.70 -2.94
C ILE A 7 3.61 6.07 -2.71
N LEU A 8 2.78 6.20 -1.68
CA LEU A 8 2.12 7.46 -1.34
C LEU A 8 3.13 8.51 -0.86
N ILE A 9 4.09 8.09 -0.05
CA ILE A 9 5.15 8.99 0.42
C ILE A 9 5.96 9.52 -0.76
N TYR A 10 6.31 8.66 -1.72
CA TYR A 10 6.98 9.08 -2.94
C TYR A 10 6.12 10.04 -3.75
N ALA A 11 4.82 9.79 -3.85
CA ALA A 11 3.91 10.64 -4.61
C ALA A 11 3.87 12.08 -4.10
N VAL A 12 4.05 12.28 -2.80
CA VAL A 12 4.02 13.62 -2.20
C VAL A 12 5.40 14.24 -2.02
N ASN A 13 6.46 13.43 -1.95
CA ASN A 13 7.83 13.91 -1.72
C ASN A 13 8.66 14.05 -2.99
N GLN A 14 8.59 13.03 -3.84
CA GLN A 14 9.43 12.92 -5.04
C GLN A 14 8.59 12.42 -6.20
N PRO A 15 7.56 13.18 -6.60
CA PRO A 15 6.64 12.70 -7.62
C PRO A 15 7.35 12.53 -8.96
N THR A 16 7.08 11.40 -9.60
CA THR A 16 7.42 11.14 -11.00
C THR A 16 6.12 10.93 -11.75
N THR A 17 6.17 11.00 -13.07
CA THR A 17 4.98 10.81 -13.90
C THR A 17 4.33 9.45 -13.63
N GLU A 18 5.14 8.39 -13.51
CA GLU A 18 4.65 7.04 -13.24
C GLU A 18 3.97 6.94 -11.88
N ILE A 19 4.58 7.52 -10.85
CA ILE A 19 4.03 7.48 -9.50
C ILE A 19 2.75 8.30 -9.41
N GLU A 20 2.69 9.47 -10.04
CA GLU A 20 1.48 10.28 -10.08
C GLU A 20 0.35 9.55 -10.80
N SER A 21 0.65 8.87 -11.91
CA SER A 21 -0.33 8.08 -12.64
C SER A 21 -0.92 6.98 -11.77
N LEU A 22 -0.08 6.29 -10.99
CA LEU A 22 -0.53 5.26 -10.06
C LEU A 22 -1.41 5.85 -8.97
N ALA A 23 -0.97 6.94 -8.36
CA ALA A 23 -1.67 7.56 -7.23
C ALA A 23 -3.02 8.17 -7.62
N THR A 24 -3.20 8.54 -8.89
CA THR A 24 -4.42 9.19 -9.38
C THR A 24 -5.29 8.28 -10.24
N SER A 25 -4.89 7.03 -10.45
CA SER A 25 -5.68 6.07 -11.23
C SER A 25 -6.99 5.74 -10.51
N ALA A 26 -8.08 5.63 -11.27
CA ALA A 26 -9.39 5.23 -10.73
C ALA A 26 -9.38 3.83 -10.12
N ASP A 27 -8.43 2.99 -10.54
CA ASP A 27 -8.30 1.60 -10.05
C ASP A 27 -7.43 1.50 -8.80
N SER A 28 -6.89 2.61 -8.31
CA SER A 28 -6.00 2.59 -7.16
C SER A 28 -6.77 2.65 -5.86
N ALA A 29 -6.27 1.89 -4.89
CA ALA A 29 -6.84 1.81 -3.56
C ALA A 29 -5.72 1.72 -2.53
N VAL A 30 -6.06 1.90 -1.28
CA VAL A 30 -5.13 1.74 -0.16
C VAL A 30 -5.82 0.96 0.95
N ALA A 31 -5.03 0.32 1.81
CA ALA A 31 -5.54 -0.28 3.03
C ALA A 31 -5.73 0.81 4.08
N SER A 32 -6.72 0.64 4.97
CA SER A 32 -6.95 1.62 6.03
C SER A 32 -5.73 1.81 6.95
N VAL A 33 -4.95 0.75 7.19
CA VAL A 33 -3.71 0.85 7.98
C VAL A 33 -2.70 1.80 7.36
N THR A 34 -2.74 1.97 6.05
CA THR A 34 -1.84 2.89 5.35
C THR A 34 -2.06 4.34 5.77
N GLN A 35 -3.28 4.71 6.15
CA GLN A 35 -3.54 6.05 6.69
C GLN A 35 -2.72 6.31 7.95
N ILE A 36 -2.65 5.30 8.83
CA ILE A 36 -1.86 5.41 10.06
C ILE A 36 -0.38 5.56 9.72
N GLU A 37 0.10 4.79 8.77
CA GLU A 37 1.53 4.81 8.39
C GLU A 37 1.95 6.15 7.79
N VAL A 38 1.15 6.70 6.87
CA VAL A 38 1.55 7.93 6.18
C VAL A 38 1.28 9.17 7.01
N TYR A 39 0.14 9.27 7.68
CA TYR A 39 -0.17 10.41 8.55
C TYR A 39 0.59 10.37 9.86
N GLY A 40 0.94 9.19 10.33
CA GLY A 40 1.74 9.01 11.53
C GLY A 40 3.25 9.08 11.29
N PHE A 41 3.67 9.39 10.08
CA PHE A 41 5.10 9.46 9.75
C PHE A 41 5.75 10.63 10.48
N THR A 42 6.81 10.32 11.25
CA THR A 42 7.57 11.33 11.99
C THR A 42 8.25 12.28 10.99
N GLY A 43 8.01 13.57 11.13
CA GLY A 43 8.57 14.58 10.23
C GLY A 43 7.70 14.89 9.02
N LEU A 44 6.45 14.41 9.03
CA LEU A 44 5.50 14.78 7.98
C LEU A 44 5.29 16.30 7.99
N LYS A 45 5.53 16.92 6.83
CA LYS A 45 5.41 18.37 6.69
C LYS A 45 3.97 18.76 6.38
N PRO A 46 3.52 19.98 6.75
CA PRO A 46 2.16 20.43 6.44
C PRO A 46 1.78 20.34 4.97
N GLU A 47 2.70 20.68 4.06
CA GLU A 47 2.45 20.59 2.63
C GLU A 47 2.33 19.16 2.14
N GLU A 48 3.02 18.23 2.78
CA GLU A 48 2.90 16.79 2.49
C GLU A 48 1.56 16.25 2.97
N GLU A 49 1.15 16.65 4.17
CA GLU A 49 -0.16 16.28 4.71
C GLU A 49 -1.29 16.76 3.81
N ALA A 50 -1.21 18.02 3.34
CA ALA A 50 -2.20 18.56 2.42
C ALA A 50 -2.26 17.79 1.11
N ALA A 51 -1.10 17.39 0.57
CA ALA A 51 -1.03 16.57 -0.64
C ALA A 51 -1.63 15.18 -0.43
N LEU A 52 -1.38 14.57 0.73
CA LEU A 52 -1.97 13.28 1.09
C LEU A 52 -3.50 13.39 1.19
N ASP A 53 -4.03 14.47 1.76
CA ASP A 53 -5.48 14.69 1.87
C ASP A 53 -6.12 14.69 0.47
N ILE A 54 -5.48 15.33 -0.49
CA ILE A 54 -5.96 15.35 -1.87
C ILE A 54 -5.98 13.94 -2.46
N LEU A 55 -4.91 13.17 -2.25
CA LEU A 55 -4.82 11.79 -2.75
C LEU A 55 -5.90 10.90 -2.12
N PHE A 56 -6.08 10.98 -0.80
CA PHE A 56 -7.06 10.15 -0.10
C PHE A 56 -8.50 10.46 -0.48
N HIS A 57 -8.78 11.65 -0.97
CA HIS A 57 -10.09 11.99 -1.50
C HIS A 57 -10.44 11.20 -2.75
N ARG A 58 -9.44 10.79 -3.51
CA ARG A 58 -9.60 10.07 -4.78
C ARG A 58 -9.45 8.55 -4.63
N LEU A 59 -8.69 8.11 -3.63
CA LEU A 59 -8.38 6.70 -3.46
C LEU A 59 -9.51 5.97 -2.74
N THR A 60 -9.77 4.75 -3.17
CA THR A 60 -10.64 3.84 -2.41
C THR A 60 -9.85 3.34 -1.20
N VAL A 61 -10.44 3.40 -0.02
CA VAL A 61 -9.82 2.89 1.20
C VAL A 61 -10.51 1.58 1.57
N HIS A 62 -9.76 0.49 1.54
CA HIS A 62 -10.26 -0.83 1.94
C HIS A 62 -10.12 -0.97 3.46
N PRO A 63 -11.21 -1.29 4.15
CA PRO A 63 -11.18 -1.37 5.62
C PRO A 63 -10.47 -2.62 6.12
N LEU A 64 -10.05 -2.56 7.37
CA LEU A 64 -9.59 -3.73 8.12
C LEU A 64 -10.82 -4.48 8.63
N ASP A 65 -11.47 -5.21 7.73
CA ASP A 65 -12.66 -5.98 8.06
C ASP A 65 -12.31 -7.40 8.54
N GLU A 66 -13.33 -8.18 8.85
CA GLU A 66 -13.12 -9.53 9.38
C GLU A 66 -12.35 -10.42 8.42
N ALA A 67 -12.65 -10.35 7.12
CA ALA A 67 -11.96 -11.16 6.12
C ALA A 67 -10.47 -10.81 6.05
N VAL A 68 -10.15 -9.53 6.11
CA VAL A 68 -8.75 -9.06 6.12
C VAL A 68 -8.04 -9.52 7.39
N ILE A 69 -8.72 -9.41 8.54
CA ILE A 69 -8.15 -9.84 9.83
C ILE A 69 -7.81 -11.34 9.79
N GLU A 70 -8.74 -12.16 9.33
CA GLU A 70 -8.53 -13.61 9.24
C GLU A 70 -7.37 -13.96 8.30
N SER A 71 -7.30 -13.29 7.15
CA SER A 71 -6.22 -13.50 6.19
C SER A 71 -4.87 -13.07 6.77
N ALA A 72 -4.82 -11.94 7.47
CA ALA A 72 -3.59 -11.44 8.10
C ALA A 72 -3.11 -12.40 9.20
N ILE A 73 -4.03 -12.94 9.99
CA ILE A 73 -3.69 -13.94 11.01
C ILE A 73 -3.04 -15.17 10.34
N ALA A 74 -3.65 -15.68 9.29
CA ALA A 74 -3.14 -16.84 8.58
C ALA A 74 -1.74 -16.59 8.01
N LEU A 75 -1.51 -15.40 7.46
CA LEU A 75 -0.19 -15.04 6.94
C LEU A 75 0.87 -15.02 8.03
N ARG A 76 0.57 -14.41 9.16
CA ARG A 76 1.54 -14.30 10.27
C ARG A 76 1.83 -15.64 10.93
N GLN A 77 0.89 -16.58 10.88
CA GLN A 77 1.11 -17.94 11.37
C GLN A 77 2.08 -18.72 10.48
N LYS A 78 2.10 -18.42 9.20
CA LYS A 78 2.93 -19.15 8.23
C LYS A 78 4.26 -18.49 7.94
N LYS A 79 4.35 -17.18 8.13
CA LYS A 79 5.53 -16.40 7.77
C LYS A 79 5.83 -15.36 8.85
N LYS A 80 7.12 -15.09 9.02
CA LYS A 80 7.54 -14.01 9.90
C LYS A 80 7.34 -12.68 9.16
N MET A 81 6.24 -12.01 9.47
CA MET A 81 5.88 -10.72 8.87
C MET A 81 5.52 -9.71 9.94
N GLY A 82 5.84 -8.45 9.68
CA GLY A 82 5.36 -7.37 10.52
C GLY A 82 3.84 -7.23 10.43
N LEU A 83 3.24 -6.63 11.44
CA LEU A 83 1.79 -6.47 11.52
C LEU A 83 1.22 -5.69 10.34
N ALA A 84 1.81 -4.53 10.04
CA ALA A 84 1.33 -3.68 8.93
C ALA A 84 1.46 -4.40 7.59
N ASP A 85 2.59 -5.06 7.34
CA ASP A 85 2.81 -5.80 6.09
C ASP A 85 1.80 -6.93 5.91
N ALA A 86 1.50 -7.65 6.99
CA ALA A 86 0.50 -8.72 6.96
C ALA A 86 -0.89 -8.17 6.62
N ILE A 87 -1.26 -7.02 7.19
CA ILE A 87 -2.55 -6.38 6.91
C ILE A 87 -2.62 -5.91 5.45
N ILE A 88 -1.55 -5.32 4.96
CA ILE A 88 -1.48 -4.83 3.56
C ILE A 88 -1.59 -6.01 2.58
N ALA A 89 -0.81 -7.06 2.80
CA ALA A 89 -0.87 -8.25 1.96
C ALA A 89 -2.26 -8.89 1.99
N ALA A 90 -2.84 -9.02 3.19
CA ALA A 90 -4.17 -9.58 3.37
C ALA A 90 -5.24 -8.75 2.66
N THR A 91 -5.14 -7.42 2.74
CA THR A 91 -6.07 -6.51 2.08
C THR A 91 -6.04 -6.74 0.56
N ALA A 92 -4.86 -6.86 -0.02
CA ALA A 92 -4.71 -7.11 -1.45
C ALA A 92 -5.29 -8.48 -1.84
N LEU A 93 -5.01 -9.51 -1.05
CA LEU A 93 -5.52 -10.87 -1.32
C LEU A 93 -7.04 -10.94 -1.24
N VAL A 94 -7.63 -10.40 -0.19
CA VAL A 94 -9.08 -10.41 0.03
C VAL A 94 -9.81 -9.66 -1.08
N ASN A 95 -9.25 -8.55 -1.54
CA ASN A 95 -9.86 -7.73 -2.57
C ASN A 95 -9.41 -8.14 -3.99
N ASN A 96 -8.59 -9.17 -4.10
CA ASN A 96 -8.11 -9.73 -5.37
C ASN A 96 -7.47 -8.66 -6.28
N VAL A 97 -6.59 -7.87 -5.71
CA VAL A 97 -5.86 -6.82 -6.44
C VAL A 97 -4.36 -7.00 -6.26
N SER A 98 -3.60 -6.44 -7.20
CA SER A 98 -2.14 -6.42 -7.11
C SER A 98 -1.69 -5.42 -6.06
N LEU A 99 -0.58 -5.73 -5.39
CA LEU A 99 0.08 -4.81 -4.46
C LEU A 99 1.19 -4.06 -5.20
N VAL A 100 1.13 -2.74 -5.16
CA VAL A 100 2.18 -1.88 -5.70
C VAL A 100 3.04 -1.41 -4.56
N THR A 101 4.29 -1.82 -4.54
CA THR A 101 5.22 -1.51 -3.46
C THR A 101 6.65 -1.43 -3.96
N ARG A 102 7.47 -0.63 -3.30
CA ARG A 102 8.90 -0.61 -3.53
C ARG A 102 9.61 -1.77 -2.82
N ASN A 103 9.01 -2.28 -1.74
CA ASN A 103 9.59 -3.33 -0.90
C ASN A 103 9.13 -4.72 -1.34
N GLU A 104 9.37 -5.08 -2.59
CA GLU A 104 8.92 -6.37 -3.13
C GLU A 104 9.49 -7.59 -2.36
N GLU A 105 10.67 -7.46 -1.78
CA GLU A 105 11.28 -8.55 -1.00
C GLU A 105 10.41 -8.97 0.19
N ASP A 106 9.73 -8.02 0.82
CA ASP A 106 8.89 -8.30 1.99
C ASP A 106 7.62 -9.05 1.61
N PHE A 107 7.21 -9.00 0.35
CA PHE A 107 5.90 -9.51 -0.10
C PHE A 107 5.98 -10.63 -1.14
N LYS A 108 7.11 -10.82 -1.80
CA LYS A 108 7.20 -11.74 -2.94
C LYS A 108 6.91 -13.21 -2.58
N ARG A 109 7.06 -13.57 -1.32
CA ARG A 109 6.83 -14.96 -0.86
C ARG A 109 5.43 -15.20 -0.35
N VAL A 110 4.55 -14.21 -0.42
CA VAL A 110 3.17 -14.38 0.00
C VAL A 110 2.41 -15.11 -1.11
N PRO A 111 1.90 -16.33 -0.84
CA PRO A 111 1.22 -17.11 -1.88
C PRO A 111 0.00 -16.38 -2.43
N GLY A 112 -0.12 -16.35 -3.76
CA GLY A 112 -1.26 -15.75 -4.44
C GLY A 112 -1.23 -14.24 -4.56
N LEU A 113 -0.25 -13.58 -3.96
CA LEU A 113 -0.12 -12.14 -4.03
C LEU A 113 0.66 -11.73 -5.29
N ARG A 114 0.07 -10.85 -6.08
CA ARG A 114 0.75 -10.25 -7.23
C ARG A 114 1.40 -8.95 -6.75
N VAL A 115 2.71 -8.84 -6.91
CA VAL A 115 3.49 -7.69 -6.45
C VAL A 115 4.06 -6.96 -7.66
N VAL A 116 3.88 -5.65 -7.70
CA VAL A 116 4.40 -4.78 -8.74
C VAL A 116 5.29 -3.74 -8.10
N ASN A 117 6.54 -3.66 -8.55
CA ASN A 117 7.47 -2.63 -8.09
C ASN A 117 7.70 -1.64 -9.25
N PRO A 118 7.13 -0.43 -9.16
CA PRO A 118 7.26 0.56 -10.24
C PRO A 118 8.67 1.14 -10.35
N PHE A 119 9.54 0.85 -9.39
CA PHE A 119 10.94 1.29 -9.39
C PHE A 119 11.88 0.24 -9.97
N SER A 120 11.39 -0.98 -10.24
CA SER A 120 12.22 -2.03 -10.83
C SER A 120 12.48 -1.72 -12.29
N PRO A 121 13.73 -1.89 -12.76
CA PRO A 121 14.00 -1.70 -14.18
C PRO A 121 13.28 -2.76 -15.01
N VAL A 122 12.78 -2.34 -16.16
CA VAL A 122 12.19 -3.26 -17.14
C VAL A 122 13.34 -3.90 -17.91
N THR A 123 13.46 -5.19 -17.79
CA THR A 123 14.50 -5.96 -18.48
C THR A 123 13.90 -6.79 -19.60
#